data_187ac9c4a1f11ff7d6e66c1904f07d69
#
_entry.id   187ac9c4a1f11ff7d6e66c1904f07d69
#
_cell.length_a   1.000
_cell.length_b   1.000
_cell.length_c   1.000
_cell.angle_alpha   90.00
_cell.angle_beta   90.00
_cell.angle_gamma   90.00
#
_symmetry.space_group_name_H-M   'P 1'
#
loop_
_entity.id
_entity.type
_entity.pdbx_description
1 polymer ?
#
loop_
_entity_poly.entity_id
_entity_poly.type
_entity_poly.pdbx_seq_one_letter_code
_entity_poly.pdbx_strand_id
1 'polypeptide(L)'
;MVQKTYFLSKHGCAKNQVDGELLVGALQKSGWTLLDTPEQASVIIVNSCGFIESAKKESLSAVFEAKKNYPNAKIVLAGCLAERYADELSTDLPEVDAFFGNGDVSKITDVFASLFDFEREMPNAHSSFFGTPSCNQYKKKVWLYPQVGVSCGARPKLFNYKASVYIKITEGCSNCCTFCAIPLIRGAVRSRPIKDILAEMQAFIAAGVYEFNLIGQDLAAFSIEAKDSSVRLKQMKNKKLVAYRPATHFKSALIASQEKQSEQCQESVNQGEYGDKSLSGLARLLKAISTLQGMFTIRLLYIHPDNFPHDILPIMVCDKRFLPYFDLPFQSADEHILKQMNRRGNRAVYQKLIDDIRNSFEKTAYGTACIRTTFLVGFPGETEGAFNETLLFLKEVRPLWSGVFEYSPEEDTPAFSFPNPVAKRISYARKALLQDTQTQITTAELNKFVGKTFKCLVEEVIENTSDENFFLLARAWFQAPEVDGCVVIPVYDEDMRYKYSEGSLVDVRITAVRNLDLEGTLV
;
A
#
# COMPACT_ATOMS: atom_id res chain seq x y z
N MET A 1 -12.16 12.22 34.66
CA MET A 1 -12.45 11.23 33.58
C MET A 1 -11.52 11.55 32.42
N VAL A 2 -10.74 10.58 31.91
CA VAL A 2 -9.90 10.78 30.73
C VAL A 2 -10.82 11.06 29.54
N GLN A 3 -10.52 12.11 28.79
CA GLN A 3 -11.24 12.42 27.56
C GLN A 3 -10.90 11.36 26.50
N LYS A 4 -11.92 10.69 25.95
CA LYS A 4 -11.72 9.64 24.94
C LYS A 4 -11.42 10.23 23.57
N THR A 5 -10.24 10.86 23.44
CA THR A 5 -9.77 11.52 22.22
C THR A 5 -8.46 10.91 21.75
N TYR A 6 -8.26 10.85 20.45
CA TYR A 6 -7.00 10.40 19.87
C TYR A 6 -6.68 11.13 18.57
N PHE A 7 -5.41 11.14 18.23
CA PHE A 7 -4.88 11.62 16.95
C PHE A 7 -4.19 10.46 16.22
N LEU A 8 -4.30 10.41 14.90
CA LEU A 8 -3.66 9.40 14.06
C LEU A 8 -2.64 10.06 13.12
N SER A 9 -1.35 9.83 13.39
CA SER A 9 -0.25 10.19 12.51
C SER A 9 -0.06 9.09 11.46
N LYS A 10 -0.18 9.43 10.17
CA LYS A 10 -0.17 8.48 9.05
C LYS A 10 1.20 8.44 8.40
N HIS A 11 1.78 7.24 8.29
CA HIS A 11 3.04 6.99 7.61
C HIS A 11 2.95 5.77 6.71
N GLY A 12 3.72 5.76 5.62
CA GLY A 12 3.84 4.59 4.76
C GLY A 12 2.93 4.62 3.53
N CYS A 13 2.41 3.47 3.12
CA CYS A 13 1.79 3.25 1.82
C CYS A 13 0.25 3.18 1.90
N ALA A 14 -0.43 3.12 0.74
CA ALA A 14 -1.87 2.98 0.63
C ALA A 14 -2.48 1.83 1.46
N LYS A 15 -1.75 0.69 1.66
CA LYS A 15 -2.23 -0.40 2.52
C LYS A 15 -2.28 0.03 3.98
N ASN A 16 -1.24 0.75 4.43
CA ASN A 16 -1.17 1.28 5.78
C ASN A 16 -2.23 2.36 6.03
N GLN A 17 -2.53 3.15 5.00
CA GLN A 17 -3.61 4.12 5.05
C GLN A 17 -4.97 3.44 5.29
N VAL A 18 -5.30 2.39 4.52
CA VAL A 18 -6.54 1.61 4.74
C VAL A 18 -6.56 0.98 6.13
N ASP A 19 -5.42 0.48 6.64
CA ASP A 19 -5.34 0.00 8.01
C ASP A 19 -5.66 1.11 9.02
N GLY A 20 -5.13 2.33 8.81
CA GLY A 20 -5.44 3.50 9.63
C GLY A 20 -6.93 3.87 9.63
N GLU A 21 -7.59 3.83 8.47
CA GLU A 21 -9.03 4.09 8.34
C GLU A 21 -9.88 3.03 9.07
N LEU A 22 -9.44 1.77 9.05
CA LEU A 22 -10.08 0.70 9.82
C LEU A 22 -9.86 0.86 11.34
N LEU A 23 -8.67 1.32 11.77
CA LEU A 23 -8.41 1.68 13.18
C LEU A 23 -9.39 2.76 13.64
N VAL A 24 -9.60 3.81 12.82
CA VAL A 24 -10.56 4.88 13.10
C VAL A 24 -11.97 4.30 13.27
N GLY A 25 -12.41 3.42 12.37
CA GLY A 25 -13.72 2.78 12.46
C GLY A 25 -13.91 1.95 13.72
N ALA A 26 -12.90 1.18 14.13
CA ALA A 26 -12.94 0.37 15.34
C ALA A 26 -13.00 1.24 16.61
N LEU A 27 -12.19 2.28 16.68
CA LEU A 27 -12.14 3.20 17.82
C LEU A 27 -13.40 4.04 17.95
N GLN A 28 -13.92 4.57 16.84
CA GLN A 28 -15.17 5.34 16.83
C GLN A 28 -16.35 4.50 17.33
N LYS A 29 -16.44 3.23 16.90
CA LYS A 29 -17.46 2.28 17.39
C LYS A 29 -17.35 2.05 18.90
N SER A 30 -16.18 2.21 19.49
CA SER A 30 -15.91 2.08 20.93
C SER A 30 -16.03 3.40 21.70
N GLY A 31 -16.53 4.45 21.04
CA GLY A 31 -16.81 5.75 21.65
C GLY A 31 -15.58 6.66 21.80
N TRP A 32 -14.51 6.42 21.02
CA TRP A 32 -13.36 7.31 20.92
C TRP A 32 -13.54 8.31 19.78
N THR A 33 -13.08 9.54 19.98
CA THR A 33 -13.18 10.64 19.00
C THR A 33 -11.82 10.91 18.37
N LEU A 34 -11.77 10.84 17.03
CA LEU A 34 -10.60 11.27 16.25
C LEU A 34 -10.53 12.80 16.25
N LEU A 35 -9.35 13.34 16.52
CA LEU A 35 -9.05 14.76 16.40
C LEU A 35 -8.28 15.02 15.10
N ASP A 36 -8.49 16.19 14.51
CA ASP A 36 -7.74 16.60 13.31
C ASP A 36 -6.31 17.07 13.67
N THR A 37 -6.08 17.45 14.94
CA THR A 37 -4.78 17.90 15.45
C THR A 37 -4.45 17.20 16.77
N PRO A 38 -3.16 17.05 17.15
CA PRO A 38 -2.74 16.26 18.31
C PRO A 38 -2.82 16.96 19.68
N GLU A 39 -3.06 18.27 19.75
CA GLU A 39 -2.91 19.10 20.97
C GLU A 39 -3.76 18.62 22.15
N GLN A 40 -4.96 18.12 21.88
CA GLN A 40 -5.91 17.66 22.90
C GLN A 40 -6.11 16.14 22.88
N ALA A 41 -5.24 15.42 22.20
CA ALA A 41 -5.34 13.98 22.11
C ALA A 41 -4.85 13.31 23.40
N SER A 42 -5.69 12.43 23.98
CA SER A 42 -5.29 11.56 25.08
C SER A 42 -4.36 10.43 24.60
N VAL A 43 -4.49 10.03 23.33
CA VAL A 43 -3.65 9.02 22.67
C VAL A 43 -3.21 9.54 21.31
N ILE A 44 -1.93 9.37 20.99
CA ILE A 44 -1.40 9.57 19.64
C ILE A 44 -1.00 8.21 19.07
N ILE A 45 -1.63 7.83 17.97
CA ILE A 45 -1.29 6.62 17.20
C ILE A 45 -0.31 7.02 16.10
N VAL A 46 0.88 6.45 16.08
CA VAL A 46 1.80 6.52 14.95
C VAL A 46 1.62 5.25 14.11
N ASN A 47 0.88 5.36 13.01
CA ASN A 47 0.65 4.25 12.08
C ASN A 47 1.86 4.11 11.15
N SER A 48 2.77 3.20 11.50
CA SER A 48 4.16 3.17 11.08
C SER A 48 4.44 2.27 9.88
N CYS A 49 5.51 2.57 9.14
CA CYS A 49 6.06 1.75 8.08
C CYS A 49 7.33 1.04 8.55
N GLY A 50 7.42 -0.27 8.30
CA GLY A 50 8.58 -1.12 8.66
C GLY A 50 9.28 -1.75 7.46
N PHE A 51 9.08 -1.19 6.23
CA PHE A 51 9.52 -1.83 5.00
C PHE A 51 10.95 -1.45 4.58
N ILE A 52 11.28 -0.17 4.57
CA ILE A 52 12.60 0.34 4.19
C ILE A 52 13.14 1.29 5.25
N GLU A 53 14.46 1.44 5.28
CA GLU A 53 15.18 2.21 6.30
C GLU A 53 14.68 3.66 6.44
N SER A 54 14.45 4.36 5.33
CA SER A 54 13.96 5.75 5.35
C SER A 54 12.58 5.87 6.02
N ALA A 55 11.66 4.95 5.70
CA ALA A 55 10.32 4.94 6.26
C ALA A 55 10.30 4.51 7.74
N LYS A 56 11.23 3.63 8.16
CA LYS A 56 11.45 3.30 9.57
C LYS A 56 11.90 4.55 10.35
N LYS A 57 12.88 5.30 9.82
CA LYS A 57 13.37 6.55 10.43
C LYS A 57 12.27 7.60 10.55
N GLU A 58 11.48 7.81 9.51
CA GLU A 58 10.33 8.72 9.53
C GLU A 58 9.34 8.35 10.65
N SER A 59 8.97 7.06 10.73
CA SER A 59 8.05 6.58 11.77
C SER A 59 8.60 6.77 13.19
N LEU A 60 9.89 6.52 13.41
CA LEU A 60 10.53 6.73 14.70
C LEU A 60 10.64 8.22 15.04
N SER A 61 10.98 9.08 14.08
CA SER A 61 11.00 10.54 14.28
C SER A 61 9.63 11.05 14.72
N ALA A 62 8.55 10.56 14.11
CA ALA A 62 7.18 10.92 14.51
C ALA A 62 6.86 10.51 15.96
N VAL A 63 7.37 9.37 16.44
CA VAL A 63 7.23 8.95 17.86
C VAL A 63 7.94 9.95 18.79
N PHE A 64 9.21 10.27 18.49
CA PHE A 64 9.98 11.20 19.33
C PHE A 64 9.37 12.60 19.33
N GLU A 65 8.94 13.10 18.18
CA GLU A 65 8.27 14.41 18.07
C GLU A 65 6.95 14.42 18.84
N ALA A 66 6.13 13.36 18.72
CA ALA A 66 4.89 13.25 19.46
C ALA A 66 5.13 13.24 20.97
N LYS A 67 6.10 12.47 21.46
CA LYS A 67 6.40 12.42 22.90
C LYS A 67 6.98 13.72 23.42
N LYS A 68 7.85 14.39 22.64
CA LYS A 68 8.44 15.69 22.99
C LYS A 68 7.38 16.79 23.08
N ASN A 69 6.50 16.88 22.09
CA ASN A 69 5.52 17.96 21.98
C ASN A 69 4.28 17.74 22.84
N TYR A 70 3.91 16.47 23.08
CA TYR A 70 2.69 16.07 23.81
C TYR A 70 3.02 15.05 24.91
N PRO A 71 3.79 15.43 25.95
CA PRO A 71 4.34 14.51 26.96
C PRO A 71 3.26 13.78 27.77
N ASN A 72 2.06 14.35 27.87
CA ASN A 72 0.93 13.78 28.60
C ASN A 72 0.09 12.78 27.76
N ALA A 73 0.23 12.80 26.43
CA ALA A 73 -0.44 11.85 25.58
C ALA A 73 0.21 10.46 25.67
N LYS A 74 -0.61 9.41 25.60
CA LYS A 74 -0.14 8.05 25.42
C LYS A 74 0.26 7.83 23.96
N ILE A 75 1.43 7.25 23.73
CA ILE A 75 1.92 6.98 22.37
C ILE A 75 1.72 5.50 22.04
N VAL A 76 1.00 5.24 20.94
CA VAL A 76 0.81 3.89 20.39
C VAL A 76 1.55 3.80 19.06
N LEU A 77 2.58 2.97 18.98
CA LEU A 77 3.23 2.64 17.71
C LEU A 77 2.47 1.48 17.07
N ALA A 78 1.76 1.78 15.98
CA ALA A 78 0.94 0.79 15.26
C ALA A 78 1.53 0.45 13.88
N GLY A 79 1.12 -0.66 13.29
CA GLY A 79 1.39 -0.99 11.90
C GLY A 79 2.66 -1.81 11.67
N CYS A 80 3.28 -1.63 10.49
CA CYS A 80 4.33 -2.52 9.98
C CYS A 80 5.61 -2.53 10.82
N LEU A 81 6.01 -1.39 11.39
CA LEU A 81 7.20 -1.30 12.22
C LEU A 81 6.99 -2.03 13.55
N ALA A 82 5.83 -1.81 14.18
CA ALA A 82 5.44 -2.53 15.39
C ALA A 82 5.34 -4.04 15.14
N GLU A 83 4.73 -4.48 14.02
CA GLU A 83 4.63 -5.91 13.68
C GLU A 83 5.99 -6.59 13.58
N ARG A 84 6.97 -5.88 13.01
CA ARG A 84 8.28 -6.47 12.70
C ARG A 84 9.25 -6.45 13.88
N TYR A 85 9.24 -5.39 14.67
CA TYR A 85 10.29 -5.08 15.65
C TYR A 85 9.76 -4.82 17.08
N ALA A 86 8.51 -5.20 17.40
CA ALA A 86 7.93 -4.89 18.70
C ALA A 86 8.74 -5.46 19.87
N ASP A 87 9.30 -6.65 19.74
CA ASP A 87 10.07 -7.31 20.81
C ASP A 87 11.33 -6.50 21.17
N GLU A 88 12.06 -6.01 20.15
CA GLU A 88 13.27 -5.22 20.31
C GLU A 88 12.94 -3.78 20.77
N LEU A 89 12.04 -3.12 20.03
CA LEU A 89 11.65 -1.74 20.31
C LEU A 89 10.93 -1.58 21.65
N SER A 90 10.26 -2.60 22.15
CA SER A 90 9.57 -2.52 23.46
C SER A 90 10.52 -2.31 24.63
N THR A 91 11.79 -2.69 24.47
CA THR A 91 12.86 -2.46 25.44
C THR A 91 13.56 -1.13 25.18
N ASP A 92 13.84 -0.83 23.91
CA ASP A 92 14.72 0.26 23.51
C ASP A 92 13.99 1.61 23.30
N LEU A 93 12.64 1.60 23.24
CA LEU A 93 11.83 2.78 22.97
C LEU A 93 10.83 3.04 24.13
N PRO A 94 11.32 3.63 25.23
CA PRO A 94 10.49 3.91 26.42
C PRO A 94 9.39 4.96 26.16
N GLU A 95 9.51 5.77 25.11
CA GLU A 95 8.55 6.79 24.69
C GLU A 95 7.21 6.20 24.26
N VAL A 96 7.19 4.96 23.80
CA VAL A 96 5.99 4.26 23.34
C VAL A 96 5.31 3.55 24.51
N ASP A 97 4.05 3.84 24.74
CA ASP A 97 3.23 3.21 25.77
C ASP A 97 2.67 1.85 25.33
N ALA A 98 2.42 1.66 24.02
CA ALA A 98 1.95 0.38 23.45
C ALA A 98 2.40 0.18 22.00
N PHE A 99 2.73 -1.09 21.66
CA PHE A 99 3.03 -1.55 20.31
C PHE A 99 1.88 -2.40 19.79
N PHE A 100 1.36 -2.06 18.62
CA PHE A 100 0.23 -2.73 18.01
C PHE A 100 0.55 -3.17 16.57
N GLY A 101 0.54 -4.46 16.31
CA GLY A 101 0.82 -5.03 14.99
C GLY A 101 -0.31 -4.80 13.97
N ASN A 102 -0.15 -5.37 12.78
CA ASN A 102 -1.09 -5.25 11.66
C ASN A 102 -1.91 -6.53 11.39
N GLY A 103 -1.95 -7.48 12.33
CA GLY A 103 -2.65 -8.75 12.15
C GLY A 103 -4.17 -8.57 12.13
N ASP A 104 -4.77 -8.15 13.23
CA ASP A 104 -6.21 -7.82 13.33
C ASP A 104 -6.37 -6.40 13.85
N VAL A 105 -6.56 -5.45 12.95
CA VAL A 105 -6.65 -4.02 13.28
C VAL A 105 -7.86 -3.68 14.13
N SER A 106 -8.92 -4.51 14.14
CA SER A 106 -10.11 -4.29 14.98
C SER A 106 -9.81 -4.38 16.48
N LYS A 107 -8.74 -5.07 16.84
CA LYS A 107 -8.29 -5.29 18.23
C LYS A 107 -7.57 -4.10 18.87
N ILE A 108 -7.44 -2.98 18.18
CA ILE A 108 -6.90 -1.73 18.77
C ILE A 108 -7.68 -1.31 20.02
N THR A 109 -8.95 -1.66 20.11
CA THR A 109 -9.80 -1.39 21.27
C THR A 109 -9.28 -2.05 22.55
N ASP A 110 -8.66 -3.24 22.45
CA ASP A 110 -8.07 -3.96 23.59
C ASP A 110 -6.85 -3.19 24.12
N VAL A 111 -6.06 -2.60 23.21
CA VAL A 111 -4.92 -1.74 23.57
C VAL A 111 -5.39 -0.52 24.33
N PHE A 112 -6.39 0.18 23.79
CA PHE A 112 -6.92 1.40 24.40
C PHE A 112 -7.55 1.12 25.78
N ALA A 113 -8.28 0.03 25.93
CA ALA A 113 -8.78 -0.38 27.23
C ALA A 113 -7.64 -0.57 28.25
N SER A 114 -6.60 -1.30 27.85
CA SER A 114 -5.44 -1.57 28.71
C SER A 114 -4.64 -0.31 29.10
N LEU A 115 -4.57 0.71 28.25
CA LEU A 115 -3.84 1.96 28.54
C LEU A 115 -4.49 2.75 29.70
N PHE A 116 -5.80 2.60 29.91
CA PHE A 116 -6.58 3.41 30.86
C PHE A 116 -7.22 2.61 32.00
N ASP A 117 -7.39 1.29 31.91
CA ASP A 117 -7.95 0.47 33.00
C ASP A 117 -7.04 0.40 34.23
N PHE A 118 -5.75 0.61 34.07
CA PHE A 118 -4.77 0.60 35.18
C PHE A 118 -4.88 1.80 36.12
N GLU A 119 -5.53 2.91 35.71
CA GLU A 119 -5.80 4.04 36.59
C GLU A 119 -6.97 3.78 37.58
N ARG A 120 -7.78 2.72 37.34
CA ARG A 120 -8.90 2.33 38.21
C ARG A 120 -8.51 1.38 39.35
N GLU A 121 -7.37 0.70 39.28
CA GLU A 121 -6.95 -0.33 40.24
C GLU A 121 -5.97 0.17 41.32
N MET A 122 -5.78 1.48 41.51
CA MET A 122 -5.12 2.02 42.69
C MET A 122 -6.14 2.61 43.66
N PRO A 123 -6.83 1.80 44.51
CA PRO A 123 -7.42 2.36 45.73
C PRO A 123 -6.28 2.66 46.70
N ASN A 124 -6.30 3.85 47.29
CA ASN A 124 -5.46 4.37 48.33
C ASN A 124 -4.68 3.30 49.15
N ALA A 125 -3.41 3.09 48.83
CA ALA A 125 -2.51 2.27 49.61
C ALA A 125 -1.94 3.09 50.77
N HIS A 126 -2.75 3.32 51.79
CA HIS A 126 -2.30 3.57 53.15
C HIS A 126 -2.63 2.36 54.00
N SER A 127 -1.76 1.35 53.98
CA SER A 127 -1.56 0.47 55.11
C SER A 127 -0.24 -0.24 54.98
N SER A 128 0.62 0.03 55.95
CA SER A 128 1.88 -0.62 56.24
C SER A 128 1.71 -2.14 56.46
N PHE A 129 2.33 -2.94 55.63
CA PHE A 129 2.78 -4.29 56.06
C PHE A 129 4.07 -4.66 55.33
N PHE A 130 5.06 -5.06 56.11
CA PHE A 130 6.34 -5.57 55.66
C PHE A 130 6.15 -6.87 54.85
N GLY A 131 6.57 -6.87 53.65
CA GLY A 131 6.67 -8.00 52.77
C GLY A 131 7.09 -7.55 51.40
N THR A 132 8.34 -7.80 50.97
CA THR A 132 8.83 -7.52 49.64
C THR A 132 7.99 -8.24 48.59
N PRO A 133 7.14 -7.60 47.81
CA PRO A 133 6.56 -8.21 46.64
C PRO A 133 7.58 -8.14 45.52
N SER A 134 8.17 -9.23 45.13
CA SER A 134 8.71 -9.44 43.80
C SER A 134 7.53 -9.43 42.79
N CYS A 135 6.98 -8.28 42.51
CA CYS A 135 5.94 -8.12 41.50
C CYS A 135 6.49 -7.38 40.29
N ASN A 136 7.25 -8.08 39.48
CA ASN A 136 7.46 -7.73 38.08
C ASN A 136 6.17 -8.05 37.28
N GLN A 137 5.09 -7.31 37.57
CA GLN A 137 3.98 -7.20 36.61
C GLN A 137 4.44 -6.23 35.52
N TYR A 138 5.19 -6.75 34.55
CA TYR A 138 5.43 -6.06 33.29
C TYR A 138 4.06 -5.85 32.65
N LYS A 139 3.60 -4.60 32.54
CA LYS A 139 2.46 -4.21 31.73
C LYS A 139 2.67 -4.83 30.35
N LYS A 140 1.68 -5.55 29.83
CA LYS A 140 1.72 -5.98 28.44
C LYS A 140 1.84 -4.74 27.55
N LYS A 141 3.02 -4.56 26.94
CA LYS A 141 3.32 -3.40 26.10
C LYS A 141 3.16 -3.72 24.61
N VAL A 142 3.10 -5.01 24.26
CA VAL A 142 3.10 -5.52 22.89
C VAL A 142 1.83 -6.30 22.61
N TRP A 143 1.11 -5.91 21.55
CA TRP A 143 -0.09 -6.55 21.03
C TRP A 143 0.09 -6.94 19.58
N LEU A 144 0.53 -8.17 19.33
CA LEU A 144 0.61 -8.78 18.01
C LEU A 144 -0.49 -9.84 17.91
N TYR A 145 -1.39 -9.65 16.96
CA TYR A 145 -2.48 -10.59 16.71
C TYR A 145 -2.18 -11.48 15.52
N PRO A 146 -2.76 -12.68 15.46
CA PRO A 146 -2.60 -13.56 14.32
C PRO A 146 -3.04 -12.89 13.01
N GLN A 147 -2.25 -13.10 11.96
CA GLN A 147 -2.54 -12.58 10.62
C GLN A 147 -3.54 -13.48 9.90
N VAL A 148 -4.81 -13.39 10.27
CA VAL A 148 -5.91 -14.20 9.73
C VAL A 148 -6.82 -13.35 8.83
N GLY A 149 -7.06 -13.81 7.61
CA GLY A 149 -7.89 -13.08 6.65
C GLY A 149 -7.30 -11.74 6.21
N VAL A 150 -8.15 -10.85 5.73
CA VAL A 150 -7.83 -9.46 5.40
C VAL A 150 -8.74 -8.57 6.23
N SER A 151 -8.15 -7.69 7.02
CA SER A 151 -8.92 -6.77 7.85
C SER A 151 -9.88 -5.94 7.00
N CYS A 152 -11.14 -5.92 7.41
CA CYS A 152 -12.21 -5.16 6.78
C CYS A 152 -13.14 -4.60 7.88
N GLY A 153 -13.95 -3.58 7.54
CA GLY A 153 -14.85 -2.95 8.48
C GLY A 153 -15.32 -1.58 8.02
N ALA A 154 -16.03 -0.88 8.89
CA ALA A 154 -16.44 0.50 8.61
C ALA A 154 -15.24 1.44 8.52
N ARG A 155 -15.25 2.31 7.53
CA ARG A 155 -14.22 3.34 7.27
C ARG A 155 -14.90 4.72 7.25
N PRO A 156 -15.28 5.26 8.42
CA PRO A 156 -16.08 6.48 8.53
C PRO A 156 -15.32 7.76 8.16
N LYS A 157 -14.00 7.73 8.20
CA LYS A 157 -13.10 8.79 7.73
C LYS A 157 -12.17 8.18 6.68
N LEU A 158 -12.25 8.67 5.46
CA LEU A 158 -11.28 8.37 4.41
C LEU A 158 -10.16 9.39 4.47
N PHE A 159 -8.95 8.93 4.21
CA PHE A 159 -7.76 9.77 4.15
C PHE A 159 -7.31 10.06 2.71
N ASN A 160 -8.04 9.55 1.75
CA ASN A 160 -7.87 9.84 0.33
C ASN A 160 -8.46 11.21 -0.03
N TYR A 161 -8.15 11.66 -1.23
CA TYR A 161 -8.87 12.72 -1.88
C TYR A 161 -10.37 12.37 -2.03
N LYS A 162 -11.21 13.37 -1.98
CA LYS A 162 -12.66 13.19 -2.14
C LYS A 162 -12.97 12.49 -3.46
N ALA A 163 -13.93 11.58 -3.45
CA ALA A 163 -14.34 10.74 -4.57
C ALA A 163 -13.30 9.70 -5.07
N SER A 164 -12.15 9.54 -4.39
CA SER A 164 -11.18 8.46 -4.65
C SER A 164 -11.00 7.59 -3.41
N VAL A 165 -10.88 6.26 -3.58
CA VAL A 165 -10.71 5.33 -2.46
C VAL A 165 -9.80 4.17 -2.82
N TYR A 166 -9.02 3.71 -1.84
CA TYR A 166 -8.30 2.44 -1.94
C TYR A 166 -9.18 1.29 -1.45
N ILE A 167 -9.27 0.23 -2.23
CA ILE A 167 -9.91 -1.03 -1.84
C ILE A 167 -8.85 -2.12 -1.72
N LYS A 168 -8.57 -2.51 -0.48
CA LYS A 168 -7.61 -3.58 -0.21
C LYS A 168 -8.28 -4.93 -0.47
N ILE A 169 -7.84 -5.64 -1.52
CA ILE A 169 -8.42 -6.93 -1.92
C ILE A 169 -7.59 -8.13 -1.45
N THR A 170 -6.27 -7.93 -1.24
CA THR A 170 -5.37 -8.94 -0.69
C THR A 170 -4.50 -8.37 0.42
N GLU A 171 -4.00 -9.23 1.29
CA GLU A 171 -3.04 -8.94 2.35
C GLU A 171 -1.94 -9.99 2.36
N GLY A 172 -0.68 -9.57 2.60
CA GLY A 172 0.48 -10.46 2.56
C GLY A 172 0.92 -10.83 1.15
N CYS A 173 2.06 -11.51 1.02
CA CYS A 173 2.64 -11.88 -0.26
C CYS A 173 3.41 -13.21 -0.14
N SER A 174 3.22 -14.11 -1.11
CA SER A 174 3.88 -15.41 -1.19
C SER A 174 4.90 -15.52 -2.33
N ASN A 175 5.26 -14.42 -3.01
CA ASN A 175 6.26 -14.43 -4.09
C ASN A 175 7.69 -14.62 -3.54
N CYS A 176 7.92 -14.26 -2.26
CA CYS A 176 9.19 -14.49 -1.57
C CYS A 176 10.39 -13.92 -2.33
N CYS A 177 10.26 -12.72 -2.90
CA CYS A 177 11.40 -12.00 -3.46
C CYS A 177 12.48 -11.85 -2.39
N THR A 178 13.73 -12.16 -2.72
CA THR A 178 14.82 -12.29 -1.74
C THR A 178 15.16 -11.02 -0.98
N PHE A 179 14.81 -9.85 -1.52
CA PHE A 179 15.04 -8.54 -0.92
C PHE A 179 13.86 -8.03 -0.07
N CYS A 180 12.74 -8.74 -0.07
CA CYS A 180 11.46 -8.18 0.37
C CYS A 180 11.08 -8.67 1.77
N ALA A 181 10.86 -7.74 2.69
CA ALA A 181 10.43 -8.02 4.06
C ALA A 181 8.90 -8.22 4.22
N ILE A 182 8.10 -8.05 3.17
CA ILE A 182 6.64 -8.16 3.25
C ILE A 182 6.16 -9.50 3.84
N PRO A 183 6.71 -10.68 3.45
CA PRO A 183 6.31 -11.94 4.08
C PRO A 183 6.59 -12.01 5.59
N LEU A 184 7.58 -11.25 6.08
CA LEU A 184 7.90 -11.14 7.50
C LEU A 184 6.90 -10.26 8.25
N ILE A 185 6.43 -9.19 7.58
CA ILE A 185 5.60 -8.14 8.18
C ILE A 185 4.11 -8.49 8.06
N ARG A 186 3.69 -8.96 6.86
CA ARG A 186 2.26 -9.15 6.53
C ARG A 186 1.90 -10.60 6.23
N GLY A 187 2.86 -11.52 6.37
CA GLY A 187 2.66 -12.96 6.19
C GLY A 187 2.40 -13.38 4.75
N ALA A 188 1.88 -14.61 4.60
CA ALA A 188 1.47 -15.17 3.31
C ALA A 188 0.26 -14.44 2.74
N VAL A 189 0.07 -14.54 1.41
CA VAL A 189 -1.08 -13.93 0.72
C VAL A 189 -2.40 -14.48 1.26
N ARG A 190 -3.33 -13.58 1.52
CA ARG A 190 -4.73 -13.84 1.88
C ARG A 190 -5.60 -12.92 1.04
N SER A 191 -6.74 -13.43 0.58
CA SER A 191 -7.67 -12.68 -0.26
C SER A 191 -8.99 -12.43 0.45
N ARG A 192 -9.60 -11.28 0.18
CA ARG A 192 -10.95 -11.00 0.65
C ARG A 192 -11.98 -11.76 -0.19
N PRO A 193 -13.13 -12.17 0.39
CA PRO A 193 -14.26 -12.66 -0.38
C PRO A 193 -14.75 -11.62 -1.40
N ILE A 194 -15.05 -12.04 -2.62
CA ILE A 194 -15.56 -11.15 -3.68
C ILE A 194 -16.81 -10.40 -3.20
N LYS A 195 -17.76 -11.09 -2.55
CA LYS A 195 -18.99 -10.50 -2.01
C LYS A 195 -18.74 -9.31 -1.08
N ASP A 196 -17.68 -9.40 -0.23
CA ASP A 196 -17.37 -8.35 0.74
C ASP A 196 -16.73 -7.14 0.05
N ILE A 197 -15.94 -7.39 -1.01
CA ILE A 197 -15.38 -6.33 -1.85
C ILE A 197 -16.51 -5.59 -2.57
N LEU A 198 -17.43 -6.32 -3.20
CA LEU A 198 -18.57 -5.72 -3.91
C LEU A 198 -19.48 -4.92 -2.98
N ALA A 199 -19.77 -5.45 -1.78
CA ALA A 199 -20.59 -4.75 -0.78
C ALA A 199 -19.94 -3.42 -0.33
N GLU A 200 -18.63 -3.41 -0.08
CA GLU A 200 -17.89 -2.20 0.25
C GLU A 200 -17.90 -1.21 -0.94
N MET A 201 -17.67 -1.67 -2.15
CA MET A 201 -17.72 -0.82 -3.35
C MET A 201 -19.11 -0.23 -3.57
N GLN A 202 -20.19 -1.01 -3.41
CA GLN A 202 -21.56 -0.53 -3.52
C GLN A 202 -21.85 0.60 -2.51
N ALA A 203 -21.41 0.44 -1.26
CA ALA A 203 -21.57 1.47 -0.23
C ALA A 203 -20.83 2.77 -0.62
N PHE A 204 -19.61 2.67 -1.15
CA PHE A 204 -18.86 3.84 -1.61
C PHE A 204 -19.43 4.46 -2.88
N ILE A 205 -19.93 3.68 -3.83
CA ILE A 205 -20.65 4.20 -5.01
C ILE A 205 -21.87 5.01 -4.57
N ALA A 206 -22.66 4.48 -3.61
CA ALA A 206 -23.80 5.19 -3.05
C ALA A 206 -23.41 6.48 -2.30
N ALA A 207 -22.19 6.53 -1.74
CA ALA A 207 -21.61 7.73 -1.11
C ALA A 207 -20.97 8.72 -2.10
N GLY A 208 -21.01 8.45 -3.41
CA GLY A 208 -20.50 9.33 -4.46
C GLY A 208 -19.02 9.15 -4.79
N VAL A 209 -18.39 8.04 -4.36
CA VAL A 209 -17.01 7.73 -4.78
C VAL A 209 -16.99 7.36 -6.26
N TYR A 210 -16.08 7.99 -6.98
CA TYR A 210 -15.92 7.82 -8.42
C TYR A 210 -14.74 6.91 -8.79
N GLU A 211 -13.60 7.02 -8.10
CA GLU A 211 -12.39 6.25 -8.42
C GLU A 211 -12.10 5.20 -7.35
N PHE A 212 -11.97 3.95 -7.77
CA PHE A 212 -11.58 2.83 -6.92
C PHE A 212 -10.21 2.32 -7.33
N ASN A 213 -9.25 2.44 -6.43
CA ASN A 213 -7.90 1.92 -6.61
C ASN A 213 -7.80 0.57 -5.88
N LEU A 214 -7.82 -0.54 -6.62
CA LEU A 214 -7.65 -1.88 -6.04
C LEU A 214 -6.20 -2.09 -5.63
N ILE A 215 -5.97 -2.43 -4.38
CA ILE A 215 -4.63 -2.59 -3.80
C ILE A 215 -4.45 -3.92 -3.07
N GLY A 216 -3.19 -4.33 -3.01
CA GLY A 216 -2.66 -5.47 -2.28
C GLY A 216 -1.14 -5.42 -2.33
N GLN A 217 -0.45 -6.46 -1.89
CA GLN A 217 0.98 -6.59 -2.13
C GLN A 217 1.29 -7.22 -3.50
N ASP A 218 0.34 -8.01 -4.01
CA ASP A 218 0.34 -8.56 -5.37
C ASP A 218 -1.10 -8.90 -5.75
N LEU A 219 -1.69 -8.16 -6.68
CA LEU A 219 -3.05 -8.41 -7.15
C LEU A 219 -3.15 -9.67 -8.01
N ALA A 220 -2.06 -10.09 -8.68
CA ALA A 220 -2.04 -11.33 -9.45
C ALA A 220 -2.26 -12.56 -8.56
N ALA A 221 -1.97 -12.44 -7.27
CA ALA A 221 -2.15 -13.50 -6.28
C ALA A 221 -3.56 -13.56 -5.68
N PHE A 222 -4.51 -12.74 -6.13
CA PHE A 222 -5.88 -12.74 -5.63
C PHE A 222 -6.53 -14.12 -5.83
N SER A 223 -7.14 -14.65 -4.76
CA SER A 223 -7.81 -15.98 -4.73
C SER A 223 -6.89 -17.19 -4.93
N ILE A 224 -5.57 -17.04 -4.78
CA ILE A 224 -4.65 -18.17 -4.65
C ILE A 224 -4.84 -18.79 -3.27
N GLU A 225 -5.13 -20.10 -3.22
CA GLU A 225 -5.36 -20.79 -1.95
C GLU A 225 -4.09 -20.81 -1.07
N ALA A 226 -4.28 -20.65 0.24
CA ALA A 226 -3.19 -20.65 1.22
C ALA A 226 -2.36 -21.95 1.22
N LYS A 227 -2.93 -23.08 0.78
CA LYS A 227 -2.22 -24.38 0.61
C LYS A 227 -1.05 -24.27 -0.37
N ASP A 228 -1.23 -23.58 -1.49
CA ASP A 228 -0.16 -23.35 -2.46
C ASP A 228 0.94 -22.41 -1.93
N SER A 229 0.57 -21.45 -1.10
CA SER A 229 1.53 -20.54 -0.49
C SER A 229 2.38 -21.22 0.57
N SER A 230 1.80 -22.14 1.36
CA SER A 230 2.53 -22.93 2.36
C SER A 230 3.51 -23.92 1.72
N VAL A 231 3.17 -24.47 0.55
CA VAL A 231 4.05 -25.36 -0.23
C VAL A 231 5.24 -24.56 -0.77
N ARG A 232 5.04 -23.36 -1.30
CA ARG A 232 6.13 -22.48 -1.76
C ARG A 232 7.06 -22.08 -0.62
N LEU A 233 6.52 -21.72 0.55
CA LEU A 233 7.31 -21.42 1.74
C LEU A 233 8.09 -22.65 2.25
N LYS A 234 7.49 -23.87 2.20
CA LYS A 234 8.19 -25.14 2.53
C LYS A 234 9.28 -25.48 1.51
N GLN A 235 9.07 -25.25 0.22
CA GLN A 235 10.07 -25.48 -0.84
C GLN A 235 11.27 -24.54 -0.69
N MET A 236 11.08 -23.30 -0.21
CA MET A 236 12.19 -22.39 0.10
C MET A 236 13.02 -22.89 1.28
N LYS A 237 12.39 -23.45 2.33
CA LYS A 237 13.12 -24.08 3.47
C LYS A 237 13.99 -25.25 3.03
N ASN A 238 13.52 -26.05 2.05
CA ASN A 238 14.24 -27.23 1.57
C ASN A 238 15.41 -26.93 0.62
N LYS A 239 15.49 -25.71 0.06
CA LYS A 239 16.58 -25.31 -0.85
C LYS A 239 17.79 -24.68 -0.18
N LYS A 240 17.99 -24.82 1.14
CA LYS A 240 19.10 -24.21 1.90
C LYS A 240 19.27 -22.70 1.66
N LEU A 241 18.24 -22.01 1.23
CA LEU A 241 18.15 -20.57 1.33
C LEU A 241 17.96 -20.27 2.81
N VAL A 242 18.93 -19.63 3.41
CA VAL A 242 19.13 -19.27 4.81
C VAL A 242 17.84 -19.31 5.64
N ALA A 243 17.91 -20.00 6.77
CA ALA A 243 16.79 -20.25 7.66
C ALA A 243 16.00 -18.96 7.95
N TYR A 244 14.82 -18.86 7.37
CA TYR A 244 13.78 -18.00 7.84
C TYR A 244 13.45 -18.42 9.27
N ARG A 245 13.92 -17.70 10.26
CA ARG A 245 13.50 -17.83 11.64
C ARG A 245 12.29 -16.92 11.84
N PRO A 246 11.07 -17.46 11.94
CA PRO A 246 10.00 -16.68 12.58
C PRO A 246 10.42 -16.46 14.03
N ALA A 247 10.12 -15.29 14.56
CA ALA A 247 10.33 -14.97 15.97
C ALA A 247 9.92 -16.13 16.87
N THR A 248 10.81 -16.52 17.78
CA THR A 248 10.95 -17.88 18.31
C THR A 248 9.90 -18.34 19.32
N HIS A 249 8.75 -17.70 19.51
CA HIS A 249 7.77 -18.10 20.55
C HIS A 249 6.35 -18.45 20.11
N PHE A 250 6.04 -18.58 18.80
CA PHE A 250 4.66 -18.87 18.36
C PHE A 250 4.48 -20.16 17.55
N LYS A 251 5.32 -21.17 17.72
CA LYS A 251 5.48 -22.26 16.75
C LYS A 251 4.54 -23.45 16.84
N SER A 252 3.75 -23.68 17.88
CA SER A 252 2.98 -24.94 17.98
C SER A 252 1.46 -24.81 18.03
N ALA A 253 0.92 -23.71 18.52
CA ALA A 253 -0.53 -23.53 18.63
C ALA A 253 -1.17 -22.91 17.36
N LEU A 254 -0.38 -22.15 16.58
CA LEU A 254 -0.91 -21.39 15.44
C LEU A 254 -1.22 -22.24 14.19
N ILE A 255 -0.43 -23.30 13.94
CA ILE A 255 -0.61 -24.13 12.73
C ILE A 255 -1.92 -24.91 12.80
N ALA A 256 -2.25 -25.45 13.96
CA ALA A 256 -3.48 -26.25 14.14
C ALA A 256 -4.78 -25.39 14.19
N SER A 257 -4.68 -24.14 14.66
CA SER A 257 -5.84 -23.22 14.68
C SER A 257 -6.07 -22.52 13.34
N GLN A 258 -5.01 -22.27 12.57
CA GLN A 258 -5.12 -21.69 11.22
C GLN A 258 -5.74 -22.65 10.21
N GLU A 259 -5.45 -23.96 10.32
CA GLU A 259 -6.05 -24.97 9.45
C GLU A 259 -7.56 -25.10 9.65
N LYS A 260 -8.06 -25.03 10.89
CA LYS A 260 -9.51 -25.15 11.17
C LYS A 260 -10.33 -23.88 10.86
N GLN A 261 -9.78 -22.69 11.09
CA GLN A 261 -10.51 -21.43 10.79
C GLN A 261 -10.44 -21.05 9.31
N SER A 262 -9.34 -21.39 8.61
CA SER A 262 -9.25 -21.18 7.17
C SER A 262 -10.22 -22.06 6.39
N GLU A 263 -10.48 -23.30 6.85
CA GLU A 263 -11.45 -24.19 6.22
C GLU A 263 -12.89 -23.66 6.33
N GLN A 264 -13.29 -23.13 7.48
CA GLN A 264 -14.64 -22.56 7.66
C GLN A 264 -14.88 -21.24 6.91
N CYS A 265 -13.88 -20.36 6.77
CA CYS A 265 -14.00 -19.16 5.93
C CYS A 265 -13.91 -19.46 4.44
N GLN A 266 -13.18 -20.51 4.02
CA GLN A 266 -12.96 -20.85 2.61
C GLN A 266 -14.08 -21.69 1.99
N GLU A 267 -14.75 -22.54 2.73
CA GLU A 267 -15.90 -23.31 2.23
C GLU A 267 -17.10 -22.42 1.83
N SER A 268 -17.26 -21.27 2.48
CA SER A 268 -18.31 -20.30 2.11
C SER A 268 -18.00 -19.46 0.87
N VAL A 269 -16.75 -19.41 0.41
CA VAL A 269 -16.29 -18.56 -0.71
C VAL A 269 -16.36 -19.30 -2.06
N ASN A 270 -16.35 -20.64 -2.07
CA ASN A 270 -16.14 -21.45 -3.26
C ASN A 270 -17.41 -22.06 -3.90
N GLN A 271 -18.58 -21.82 -3.36
CA GLN A 271 -19.81 -22.42 -3.89
C GLN A 271 -20.87 -21.36 -4.18
N GLY A 272 -20.90 -20.89 -5.42
CA GLY A 272 -22.04 -20.15 -5.97
C GLY A 272 -21.66 -18.79 -6.56
N GLU A 273 -22.26 -18.45 -7.65
CA GLU A 273 -22.42 -17.17 -8.34
C GLU A 273 -21.23 -16.60 -9.15
N TYR A 274 -19.95 -16.79 -8.73
CA TYR A 274 -18.77 -16.26 -9.48
C TYR A 274 -17.84 -17.39 -9.95
N GLY A 275 -18.38 -18.55 -10.22
CA GLY A 275 -17.72 -19.86 -10.23
C GLY A 275 -17.03 -20.29 -11.51
N ASP A 276 -16.67 -19.41 -12.46
CA ASP A 276 -15.89 -19.82 -13.63
C ASP A 276 -14.43 -20.13 -13.23
N LYS A 277 -14.18 -21.41 -12.93
CA LYS A 277 -12.87 -21.91 -12.52
C LYS A 277 -11.80 -21.86 -13.63
N SER A 278 -12.18 -21.55 -14.87
CA SER A 278 -11.24 -21.36 -15.98
C SER A 278 -10.53 -20.02 -15.91
N LEU A 279 -11.10 -19.05 -15.19
CA LEU A 279 -10.55 -17.72 -15.01
C LEU A 279 -9.66 -17.61 -13.77
N SER A 280 -8.65 -16.75 -13.83
CA SER A 280 -7.86 -16.36 -12.66
C SER A 280 -8.75 -15.72 -11.59
N GLY A 281 -8.29 -15.71 -10.33
CA GLY A 281 -9.03 -15.07 -9.25
C GLY A 281 -9.30 -13.60 -9.50
N LEU A 282 -8.29 -12.86 -10.00
CA LEU A 282 -8.44 -11.44 -10.33
C LEU A 282 -9.46 -11.24 -11.45
N ALA A 283 -9.43 -12.05 -12.53
CA ALA A 283 -10.40 -11.96 -13.62
C ALA A 283 -11.84 -12.20 -13.13
N ARG A 284 -12.04 -13.16 -12.23
CA ARG A 284 -13.36 -13.39 -11.59
C ARG A 284 -13.84 -12.18 -10.81
N LEU A 285 -12.93 -11.53 -10.04
CA LEU A 285 -13.27 -10.30 -9.34
C LEU A 285 -13.64 -9.18 -10.29
N LEU A 286 -12.86 -8.93 -11.35
CA LEU A 286 -13.17 -7.88 -12.33
C LEU A 286 -14.50 -8.14 -13.04
N LYS A 287 -14.77 -9.40 -13.42
CA LYS A 287 -16.08 -9.80 -13.99
C LYS A 287 -17.23 -9.53 -13.02
N ALA A 288 -17.04 -9.79 -11.73
CA ALA A 288 -18.04 -9.48 -10.70
C ALA A 288 -18.22 -7.97 -10.53
N ILE A 289 -17.14 -7.17 -10.52
CA ILE A 289 -17.20 -5.70 -10.46
C ILE A 289 -17.96 -5.13 -11.67
N SER A 290 -17.82 -5.73 -12.87
CA SER A 290 -18.55 -5.29 -14.07
C SER A 290 -20.06 -5.35 -13.91
N THR A 291 -20.60 -6.14 -12.98
CA THR A 291 -22.05 -6.20 -12.70
C THR A 291 -22.57 -5.03 -11.87
N LEU A 292 -21.69 -4.31 -11.18
CA LEU A 292 -22.07 -3.16 -10.37
C LEU A 292 -22.58 -2.01 -11.26
N GLN A 293 -23.64 -1.35 -10.81
CA GLN A 293 -24.21 -0.19 -11.48
C GLN A 293 -23.60 1.10 -10.92
N GLY A 294 -23.52 2.14 -11.74
CA GLY A 294 -23.05 3.46 -11.33
C GLY A 294 -21.93 4.00 -12.22
N MET A 295 -21.63 5.27 -12.03
CA MET A 295 -20.49 5.96 -12.65
C MET A 295 -19.27 5.86 -11.74
N PHE A 296 -18.30 5.04 -12.12
CA PHE A 296 -17.05 4.89 -11.39
C PHE A 296 -15.95 4.37 -12.30
N THR A 297 -14.71 4.48 -11.85
CA THR A 297 -13.54 3.90 -12.53
C THR A 297 -12.77 2.99 -11.58
N ILE A 298 -12.06 2.02 -12.16
CA ILE A 298 -11.23 1.03 -11.45
C ILE A 298 -9.80 1.13 -11.94
N ARG A 299 -8.85 1.29 -11.02
CA ARG A 299 -7.41 1.21 -11.25
C ARG A 299 -6.83 0.01 -10.51
N LEU A 300 -5.93 -0.71 -11.15
CA LEU A 300 -5.21 -1.84 -10.57
C LEU A 300 -3.78 -1.41 -10.21
N LEU A 301 -3.39 -1.57 -8.94
CA LEU A 301 -2.06 -1.23 -8.47
C LEU A 301 -1.33 -2.47 -7.92
N TYR A 302 -0.03 -2.61 -8.19
CA TYR A 302 0.83 -3.67 -7.66
C TYR A 302 0.53 -5.07 -8.23
N ILE A 303 0.71 -5.27 -9.53
CA ILE A 303 0.61 -6.59 -10.18
C ILE A 303 2.01 -7.15 -10.40
N HIS A 304 2.32 -8.31 -9.83
CA HIS A 304 3.61 -8.95 -10.06
C HIS A 304 3.74 -9.44 -11.51
N PRO A 305 4.75 -8.97 -12.28
CA PRO A 305 4.82 -9.24 -13.72
C PRO A 305 4.94 -10.73 -14.07
N ASP A 306 5.66 -11.52 -13.24
CA ASP A 306 5.84 -12.97 -13.48
C ASP A 306 4.56 -13.78 -13.32
N ASN A 307 3.54 -13.22 -12.68
CA ASN A 307 2.25 -13.87 -12.39
C ASN A 307 1.09 -13.16 -13.09
N PHE A 308 1.38 -12.26 -14.04
CA PHE A 308 0.36 -11.44 -14.68
C PHE A 308 -0.76 -12.30 -15.28
N PRO A 309 -2.01 -12.12 -14.85
CA PRO A 309 -3.14 -12.90 -15.35
C PRO A 309 -3.68 -12.28 -16.64
N HIS A 310 -3.26 -12.82 -17.79
CA HIS A 310 -3.62 -12.28 -19.11
C HIS A 310 -5.14 -12.24 -19.38
N ASP A 311 -5.92 -13.09 -18.69
CA ASP A 311 -7.38 -13.15 -18.81
C ASP A 311 -8.13 -11.92 -18.24
N ILE A 312 -7.43 -11.01 -17.55
CA ILE A 312 -8.02 -9.71 -17.17
C ILE A 312 -8.13 -8.75 -18.36
N LEU A 313 -7.24 -8.84 -19.36
CA LEU A 313 -7.19 -7.88 -20.47
C LEU A 313 -8.50 -7.81 -21.27
N PRO A 314 -9.10 -8.92 -21.74
CA PRO A 314 -10.37 -8.85 -22.46
C PRO A 314 -11.51 -8.29 -21.59
N ILE A 315 -11.52 -8.53 -20.28
CA ILE A 315 -12.54 -7.98 -19.38
C ILE A 315 -12.39 -6.46 -19.28
N MET A 316 -11.15 -5.97 -19.09
CA MET A 316 -10.86 -4.54 -18.97
C MET A 316 -11.14 -3.79 -20.29
N VAL A 317 -10.87 -4.41 -21.44
CA VAL A 317 -11.18 -3.83 -22.77
C VAL A 317 -12.68 -3.69 -22.99
N CYS A 318 -13.49 -4.66 -22.54
CA CYS A 318 -14.94 -4.67 -22.70
C CYS A 318 -15.67 -3.65 -21.80
N ASP A 319 -15.11 -3.31 -20.66
CA ASP A 319 -15.73 -2.37 -19.70
C ASP A 319 -14.84 -1.12 -19.50
N LYS A 320 -15.24 0.01 -20.09
CA LYS A 320 -14.51 1.29 -20.07
C LYS A 320 -14.27 1.85 -18.66
N ARG A 321 -14.89 1.29 -17.63
CA ARG A 321 -14.65 1.69 -16.23
C ARG A 321 -13.32 1.19 -15.72
N PHE A 322 -12.74 0.13 -16.29
CA PHE A 322 -11.39 -0.30 -15.98
C PHE A 322 -10.37 0.57 -16.72
N LEU A 323 -9.61 1.34 -15.96
CA LEU A 323 -8.57 2.19 -16.52
C LEU A 323 -7.41 1.33 -17.04
N PRO A 324 -6.90 1.59 -18.25
CA PRO A 324 -5.76 0.87 -18.81
C PRO A 324 -4.44 1.33 -18.16
N TYR A 325 -4.37 1.21 -16.85
CA TYR A 325 -3.23 1.58 -16.01
C TYR A 325 -2.68 0.33 -15.31
N PHE A 326 -1.42 0.01 -15.55
CA PHE A 326 -0.77 -1.19 -15.05
C PHE A 326 0.50 -0.85 -14.28
N ASP A 327 0.50 -1.10 -12.98
CA ASP A 327 1.66 -0.97 -12.11
C ASP A 327 2.37 -2.33 -11.97
N LEU A 328 3.48 -2.47 -12.70
CA LEU A 328 4.23 -3.70 -12.91
C LEU A 328 5.67 -3.53 -12.42
N PRO A 329 6.00 -3.82 -11.15
CA PRO A 329 7.35 -3.61 -10.61
C PRO A 329 8.34 -4.65 -11.16
N PHE A 330 9.05 -4.35 -12.23
CA PHE A 330 10.03 -5.26 -12.87
C PHE A 330 11.29 -5.45 -12.04
N GLN A 331 11.75 -4.45 -11.30
CA GLN A 331 12.90 -4.39 -10.42
C GLN A 331 14.24 -4.40 -11.17
N SER A 332 14.44 -5.28 -12.14
CA SER A 332 15.60 -5.40 -13.03
C SER A 332 15.16 -5.98 -14.38
N ALA A 333 16.02 -5.92 -15.38
CA ALA A 333 15.84 -6.62 -16.66
C ALA A 333 16.92 -7.68 -16.91
N ASP A 334 17.96 -7.73 -16.07
CA ASP A 334 19.01 -8.74 -16.15
C ASP A 334 18.51 -10.07 -15.56
N GLU A 335 18.63 -11.14 -16.36
CA GLU A 335 18.10 -12.46 -15.98
C GLU A 335 18.81 -13.04 -14.76
N HIS A 336 20.12 -12.81 -14.60
CA HIS A 336 20.87 -13.32 -13.47
C HIS A 336 20.43 -12.64 -12.16
N ILE A 337 20.31 -11.31 -12.18
CA ILE A 337 19.84 -10.52 -11.03
C ILE A 337 18.39 -10.87 -10.68
N LEU A 338 17.50 -10.98 -11.67
CA LEU A 338 16.11 -11.39 -11.45
C LEU A 338 16.03 -12.78 -10.81
N LYS A 339 16.85 -13.74 -11.26
CA LYS A 339 16.92 -15.06 -10.66
C LYS A 339 17.41 -15.03 -9.20
N GLN A 340 18.40 -14.19 -8.89
CA GLN A 340 18.84 -13.97 -7.50
C GLN A 340 17.75 -13.29 -6.65
N MET A 341 16.94 -12.42 -7.24
CA MET A 341 15.76 -11.82 -6.61
C MET A 341 14.59 -12.80 -6.43
N ASN A 342 14.74 -14.08 -6.82
CA ASN A 342 13.69 -15.10 -6.87
C ASN A 342 12.56 -14.72 -7.86
N ARG A 343 12.90 -14.11 -9.00
CA ARG A 343 12.00 -13.78 -10.11
C ARG A 343 12.29 -14.65 -11.32
N ARG A 344 11.28 -14.85 -12.17
CA ARG A 344 11.32 -15.80 -13.30
C ARG A 344 11.39 -15.11 -14.66
N GLY A 345 11.11 -13.81 -14.69
CA GLY A 345 11.12 -13.02 -15.93
C GLY A 345 12.53 -12.74 -16.43
N ASN A 346 12.59 -12.15 -17.60
CA ASN A 346 13.76 -11.53 -18.22
C ASN A 346 13.29 -10.40 -19.13
N ARG A 347 14.23 -9.66 -19.73
CA ARG A 347 13.94 -8.53 -20.62
C ARG A 347 12.92 -8.88 -21.72
N ALA A 348 13.12 -9.99 -22.44
CA ALA A 348 12.24 -10.37 -23.56
C ALA A 348 10.83 -10.71 -23.10
N VAL A 349 10.68 -11.44 -21.98
CA VAL A 349 9.39 -11.80 -21.39
C VAL A 349 8.66 -10.54 -20.93
N TYR A 350 9.35 -9.61 -20.28
CA TYR A 350 8.73 -8.38 -19.79
C TYR A 350 8.37 -7.42 -20.94
N GLN A 351 9.20 -7.32 -21.98
CA GLN A 351 8.87 -6.57 -23.18
C GLN A 351 7.60 -7.12 -23.84
N LYS A 352 7.55 -8.45 -24.05
CA LYS A 352 6.36 -9.09 -24.60
C LYS A 352 5.10 -8.80 -23.78
N LEU A 353 5.18 -8.89 -22.46
CA LEU A 353 4.05 -8.56 -21.58
C LEU A 353 3.55 -7.14 -21.81
N ILE A 354 4.45 -6.16 -21.91
CA ILE A 354 4.08 -4.75 -22.14
C ILE A 354 3.44 -4.58 -23.52
N ASP A 355 3.99 -5.24 -24.54
CA ASP A 355 3.44 -5.21 -25.90
C ASP A 355 2.05 -5.83 -25.95
N ASP A 356 1.84 -6.99 -25.31
CA ASP A 356 0.53 -7.65 -25.22
C ASP A 356 -0.50 -6.73 -24.53
N ILE A 357 -0.11 -6.04 -23.46
CA ILE A 357 -0.97 -5.08 -22.77
C ILE A 357 -1.30 -3.89 -23.68
N ARG A 358 -0.31 -3.23 -24.27
CA ARG A 358 -0.54 -2.05 -25.14
C ARG A 358 -1.40 -2.38 -26.34
N ASN A 359 -1.09 -3.49 -27.03
CA ASN A 359 -1.86 -3.96 -28.18
C ASN A 359 -3.34 -4.25 -27.83
N SER A 360 -3.62 -4.74 -26.62
CA SER A 360 -5.00 -4.98 -26.17
C SER A 360 -5.83 -3.69 -26.11
N PHE A 361 -5.21 -2.55 -25.81
CA PHE A 361 -5.91 -1.26 -25.67
C PHE A 361 -5.79 -0.33 -26.88
N GLU A 362 -5.02 -0.71 -27.92
CA GLU A 362 -4.78 0.14 -29.11
C GLU A 362 -6.08 0.60 -29.78
N LYS A 363 -7.07 -0.29 -29.87
CA LYS A 363 -8.36 -0.02 -30.53
C LYS A 363 -9.44 0.51 -29.59
N THR A 364 -9.12 0.73 -28.32
CA THR A 364 -10.05 1.33 -27.35
C THR A 364 -10.06 2.85 -27.47
N ALA A 365 -11.01 3.50 -26.79
CA ALA A 365 -11.03 4.96 -26.68
C ALA A 365 -9.77 5.55 -26.02
N TYR A 366 -9.02 4.76 -25.29
CA TYR A 366 -7.77 5.16 -24.66
C TYR A 366 -6.58 5.14 -25.65
N GLY A 367 -6.64 4.32 -26.70
CA GLY A 367 -5.62 4.20 -27.73
C GLY A 367 -4.31 3.58 -27.30
N THR A 368 -4.11 3.34 -25.99
CA THR A 368 -2.93 2.71 -25.40
C THR A 368 -3.19 2.36 -23.94
N ALA A 369 -2.20 1.72 -23.30
CA ALA A 369 -2.17 1.51 -21.86
C ALA A 369 -1.02 2.30 -21.19
N CYS A 370 -1.27 2.83 -20.02
CA CYS A 370 -0.26 3.43 -19.15
C CYS A 370 0.48 2.32 -18.39
N ILE A 371 1.80 2.30 -18.54
CA ILE A 371 2.67 1.41 -17.77
C ILE A 371 3.37 2.24 -16.69
N ARG A 372 3.22 1.80 -15.45
CA ARG A 372 4.02 2.21 -14.31
C ARG A 372 4.91 1.06 -13.88
N THR A 373 6.14 1.35 -13.50
CA THR A 373 7.07 0.31 -13.04
C THR A 373 7.91 0.79 -11.86
N THR A 374 8.69 -0.14 -11.33
CA THR A 374 9.67 0.11 -10.28
C THR A 374 10.94 -0.66 -10.58
N PHE A 375 12.09 0.01 -10.43
CA PHE A 375 13.41 -0.59 -10.51
C PHE A 375 14.12 -0.54 -9.16
N LEU A 376 14.94 -1.57 -8.90
CA LEU A 376 15.77 -1.70 -7.71
C LEU A 376 17.22 -1.79 -8.16
N VAL A 377 18.05 -0.81 -7.78
CA VAL A 377 19.47 -0.75 -8.11
C VAL A 377 20.34 -1.05 -6.90
N GLY A 378 21.56 -1.52 -7.15
CA GLY A 378 22.50 -1.82 -6.07
C GLY A 378 22.22 -3.14 -5.36
N PHE A 379 21.44 -4.03 -5.97
CA PHE A 379 21.23 -5.38 -5.43
C PHE A 379 22.56 -6.14 -5.37
N PRO A 380 22.84 -6.97 -4.35
CA PRO A 380 24.08 -7.73 -4.25
C PRO A 380 24.39 -8.51 -5.52
N GLY A 381 25.60 -8.35 -6.07
CA GLY A 381 26.00 -8.97 -7.31
C GLY A 381 25.61 -8.24 -8.60
N GLU A 382 24.90 -7.09 -8.52
CA GLU A 382 24.57 -6.29 -9.70
C GLU A 382 25.82 -5.69 -10.31
N THR A 383 26.23 -6.22 -11.47
CA THR A 383 27.36 -5.71 -12.26
C THR A 383 26.96 -4.48 -13.08
N GLU A 384 27.93 -3.83 -13.73
CA GLU A 384 27.67 -2.76 -14.67
C GLU A 384 26.88 -3.26 -15.90
N GLY A 385 27.19 -4.46 -16.39
CA GLY A 385 26.44 -5.10 -17.48
C GLY A 385 24.98 -5.32 -17.12
N ALA A 386 24.71 -5.86 -15.92
CA ALA A 386 23.35 -6.09 -15.44
C ALA A 386 22.55 -4.77 -15.27
N PHE A 387 23.20 -3.72 -14.78
CA PHE A 387 22.59 -2.39 -14.73
C PHE A 387 22.30 -1.83 -16.13
N ASN A 388 23.22 -1.99 -17.09
CA ASN A 388 23.02 -1.53 -18.47
C ASN A 388 21.86 -2.26 -19.16
N GLU A 389 21.63 -3.55 -18.89
CA GLU A 389 20.44 -4.27 -19.38
C GLU A 389 19.15 -3.62 -18.86
N THR A 390 19.12 -3.23 -17.58
CA THR A 390 17.98 -2.53 -16.99
C THR A 390 17.78 -1.13 -17.61
N LEU A 391 18.86 -0.39 -17.84
CA LEU A 391 18.81 0.93 -18.49
C LEU A 391 18.33 0.84 -19.94
N LEU A 392 18.78 -0.17 -20.70
CA LEU A 392 18.33 -0.43 -22.06
C LEU A 392 16.84 -0.79 -22.08
N PHE A 393 16.42 -1.67 -21.18
CA PHE A 393 15.01 -2.04 -21.03
C PHE A 393 14.12 -0.81 -20.74
N LEU A 394 14.53 0.06 -19.81
CA LEU A 394 13.81 1.32 -19.52
C LEU A 394 13.64 2.17 -20.78
N LYS A 395 14.72 2.32 -21.58
CA LYS A 395 14.70 3.13 -22.83
C LYS A 395 13.81 2.52 -23.92
N GLU A 396 13.69 1.20 -23.98
CA GLU A 396 12.86 0.49 -24.95
C GLU A 396 11.38 0.51 -24.58
N VAL A 397 11.06 0.13 -23.33
CA VAL A 397 9.67 0.02 -22.90
C VAL A 397 9.00 1.37 -22.67
N ARG A 398 9.80 2.41 -22.40
CA ARG A 398 9.32 3.78 -22.22
C ARG A 398 8.04 3.83 -21.37
N PRO A 399 8.09 3.40 -20.07
CA PRO A 399 6.93 3.50 -19.20
C PRO A 399 6.60 4.98 -18.98
N LEU A 400 5.32 5.30 -18.80
CA LEU A 400 4.93 6.68 -18.49
C LEU A 400 5.46 7.10 -17.12
N TRP A 401 5.42 6.17 -16.15
CA TRP A 401 5.87 6.40 -14.78
C TRP A 401 6.84 5.31 -14.31
N SER A 402 7.86 5.70 -13.57
CA SER A 402 8.77 4.75 -12.94
C SER A 402 9.32 5.28 -11.62
N GLY A 403 9.30 4.42 -10.61
CA GLY A 403 10.05 4.62 -9.37
C GLY A 403 11.40 3.91 -9.42
N VAL A 404 12.45 4.50 -8.82
CA VAL A 404 13.76 3.86 -8.68
C VAL A 404 14.19 3.88 -7.23
N PHE A 405 14.45 2.71 -6.67
CA PHE A 405 14.89 2.53 -5.29
C PHE A 405 16.27 1.93 -5.23
N GLU A 406 17.05 2.34 -4.23
CA GLU A 406 18.28 1.66 -3.87
C GLU A 406 17.95 0.44 -3.02
N TYR A 407 18.69 -0.65 -3.22
CA TYR A 407 18.58 -1.82 -2.36
C TYR A 407 18.87 -1.45 -0.90
N SER A 408 17.93 -1.77 -0.03
CA SER A 408 18.08 -1.69 1.42
C SER A 408 18.30 -3.10 1.96
N PRO A 409 19.42 -3.36 2.66
CA PRO A 409 19.66 -4.66 3.28
C PRO A 409 18.73 -4.81 4.49
N GLU A 410 17.61 -5.50 4.29
CA GLU A 410 16.63 -5.74 5.32
C GLU A 410 16.94 -7.06 6.06
N GLU A 411 17.04 -6.97 7.38
CA GLU A 411 17.29 -8.12 8.25
C GLU A 411 16.28 -9.25 8.01
N ASP A 412 16.71 -10.50 8.20
CA ASP A 412 15.92 -11.70 7.98
C ASP A 412 15.43 -11.93 6.54
N THR A 413 15.78 -11.08 5.58
CA THR A 413 15.57 -11.36 4.16
C THR A 413 16.75 -12.17 3.60
N PRO A 414 16.53 -13.08 2.63
CA PRO A 414 17.62 -13.87 2.05
C PRO A 414 18.75 -13.00 1.47
N ALA A 415 18.43 -11.89 0.83
CA ALA A 415 19.42 -11.02 0.19
C ALA A 415 20.31 -10.27 1.17
N PHE A 416 19.92 -10.17 2.46
CA PHE A 416 20.73 -9.54 3.51
C PHE A 416 22.13 -10.16 3.63
N SER A 417 22.23 -11.48 3.43
CA SER A 417 23.50 -12.23 3.53
C SER A 417 24.15 -12.53 2.18
N PHE A 418 23.66 -11.96 1.07
CA PHE A 418 24.25 -12.24 -0.25
C PHE A 418 25.64 -11.60 -0.38
N PRO A 419 26.57 -12.31 -1.04
CA PRO A 419 27.91 -11.79 -1.30
C PRO A 419 27.88 -10.64 -2.34
N ASN A 420 29.01 -9.94 -2.45
CA ASN A 420 29.24 -8.88 -3.43
C ASN A 420 28.27 -7.71 -3.30
N PRO A 421 28.17 -7.06 -2.13
CA PRO A 421 27.36 -5.87 -1.97
C PRO A 421 27.86 -4.75 -2.90
N VAL A 422 26.94 -4.02 -3.51
CA VAL A 422 27.27 -2.87 -4.35
C VAL A 422 27.54 -1.65 -3.46
N ALA A 423 28.61 -0.93 -3.73
CA ALA A 423 28.95 0.26 -2.95
C ALA A 423 27.84 1.34 -3.09
N LYS A 424 27.45 1.98 -1.98
CA LYS A 424 26.38 3.01 -1.94
C LYS A 424 26.55 4.09 -3.00
N ARG A 425 27.81 4.55 -3.24
CA ARG A 425 28.10 5.54 -4.30
C ARG A 425 27.67 5.06 -5.68
N ILE A 426 27.86 3.77 -5.99
CA ILE A 426 27.49 3.17 -7.28
C ILE A 426 25.97 3.07 -7.37
N SER A 427 25.30 2.58 -6.33
CA SER A 427 23.83 2.49 -6.27
C SER A 427 23.19 3.88 -6.46
N TYR A 428 23.71 4.89 -5.77
CA TYR A 428 23.24 6.27 -5.91
C TYR A 428 23.39 6.80 -7.35
N ALA A 429 24.57 6.58 -7.97
CA ALA A 429 24.80 7.00 -9.36
C ALA A 429 23.88 6.28 -10.35
N ARG A 430 23.65 4.97 -10.16
CA ARG A 430 22.72 4.18 -10.98
C ARG A 430 21.28 4.67 -10.84
N LYS A 431 20.85 4.95 -9.60
CA LYS A 431 19.52 5.52 -9.32
C LYS A 431 19.34 6.85 -10.03
N ALA A 432 20.30 7.77 -9.88
CA ALA A 432 20.25 9.08 -10.53
C ALA A 432 20.13 8.94 -12.06
N LEU A 433 20.94 8.07 -12.69
CA LEU A 433 20.90 7.86 -14.13
C LEU A 433 19.55 7.30 -14.62
N LEU A 434 18.96 6.34 -13.89
CA LEU A 434 17.63 5.83 -14.25
C LEU A 434 16.55 6.91 -14.05
N GLN A 435 16.62 7.70 -12.99
CA GLN A 435 15.67 8.79 -12.72
C GLN A 435 15.75 9.88 -13.80
N ASP A 436 16.96 10.30 -14.17
CA ASP A 436 17.16 11.29 -15.24
C ASP A 436 16.64 10.76 -16.58
N THR A 437 16.93 9.48 -16.90
CA THR A 437 16.42 8.84 -18.11
C THR A 437 14.89 8.77 -18.10
N GLN A 438 14.29 8.38 -16.96
CA GLN A 438 12.85 8.33 -16.82
C GLN A 438 12.21 9.71 -16.96
N THR A 439 12.78 10.75 -16.37
CA THR A 439 12.28 12.13 -16.49
C THR A 439 12.18 12.55 -17.95
N GLN A 440 13.21 12.24 -18.75
CA GLN A 440 13.20 12.52 -20.19
C GLN A 440 12.11 11.72 -20.92
N ILE A 441 11.94 10.44 -20.57
CA ILE A 441 10.90 9.58 -21.14
C ILE A 441 9.51 10.11 -20.77
N THR A 442 9.24 10.34 -19.48
CA THR A 442 7.96 10.85 -19.00
C THR A 442 7.60 12.17 -19.67
N THR A 443 8.54 13.12 -19.73
CA THR A 443 8.31 14.41 -20.40
C THR A 443 7.95 14.21 -21.88
N ALA A 444 8.67 13.34 -22.60
CA ALA A 444 8.38 13.07 -24.00
C ALA A 444 7.03 12.38 -24.21
N GLU A 445 6.66 11.45 -23.33
CA GLU A 445 5.35 10.76 -23.40
C GLU A 445 4.20 11.69 -23.01
N LEU A 446 4.34 12.53 -21.97
CA LEU A 446 3.35 13.53 -21.59
C LEU A 446 3.10 14.59 -22.67
N ASN A 447 4.15 14.99 -23.39
CA ASN A 447 4.01 15.94 -24.53
C ASN A 447 3.09 15.41 -25.64
N LYS A 448 2.90 14.09 -25.78
CA LYS A 448 1.92 13.50 -26.71
C LYS A 448 0.46 13.78 -26.31
N PHE A 449 0.23 14.22 -25.09
CA PHE A 449 -1.10 14.58 -24.58
C PHE A 449 -1.45 16.06 -24.78
N VAL A 450 -0.48 16.91 -25.08
CA VAL A 450 -0.71 18.34 -25.37
C VAL A 450 -1.69 18.49 -26.54
N GLY A 451 -2.68 19.33 -26.36
CA GLY A 451 -3.80 19.55 -27.31
C GLY A 451 -4.97 18.57 -27.18
N LYS A 452 -4.81 17.48 -26.43
CA LYS A 452 -5.90 16.52 -26.18
C LYS A 452 -6.73 16.91 -24.97
N THR A 453 -8.01 16.49 -24.98
CA THR A 453 -8.95 16.70 -23.87
C THR A 453 -9.11 15.39 -23.08
N PHE A 454 -9.05 15.49 -21.75
CA PHE A 454 -9.24 14.38 -20.84
C PHE A 454 -10.27 14.74 -19.76
N LYS A 455 -11.02 13.72 -19.35
CA LYS A 455 -11.81 13.81 -18.13
C LYS A 455 -10.89 13.63 -16.93
N CYS A 456 -10.85 14.63 -16.06
CA CYS A 456 -9.99 14.68 -14.87
C CYS A 456 -10.83 14.72 -13.60
N LEU A 457 -10.35 14.06 -12.55
CA LEU A 457 -10.92 14.11 -11.20
C LEU A 457 -10.20 15.19 -10.39
N VAL A 458 -10.92 16.20 -9.93
CA VAL A 458 -10.38 17.26 -9.08
C VAL A 458 -10.08 16.69 -7.70
N GLU A 459 -8.83 16.83 -7.24
CA GLU A 459 -8.36 16.37 -5.93
C GLU A 459 -8.35 17.50 -4.92
N GLU A 460 -7.81 18.67 -5.31
CA GLU A 460 -7.66 19.82 -4.44
C GLU A 460 -8.04 21.11 -5.18
N VAL A 461 -8.52 22.07 -4.42
CA VAL A 461 -8.74 23.46 -4.83
C VAL A 461 -7.78 24.34 -4.04
N ILE A 462 -6.78 24.92 -4.73
CA ILE A 462 -5.75 25.75 -4.08
C ILE A 462 -6.07 27.22 -4.34
N GLU A 463 -6.34 27.95 -3.28
CA GLU A 463 -6.56 29.41 -3.31
C GLU A 463 -5.22 30.15 -3.32
N ASN A 464 -5.06 31.09 -4.25
CA ASN A 464 -3.94 32.01 -4.21
C ASN A 464 -4.30 33.19 -3.31
N THR A 465 -3.62 33.33 -2.18
CA THR A 465 -3.89 34.39 -1.21
C THR A 465 -3.48 35.80 -1.68
N SER A 466 -2.72 35.91 -2.75
CA SER A 466 -2.22 37.17 -3.30
C SER A 466 -3.00 37.70 -4.50
N ASP A 467 -3.68 36.84 -5.22
CA ASP A 467 -4.48 37.18 -6.42
C ASP A 467 -5.83 36.48 -6.34
N GLU A 468 -6.88 37.01 -6.95
CA GLU A 468 -8.24 36.45 -6.99
C GLU A 468 -8.33 35.13 -7.79
N ASN A 469 -7.19 34.54 -8.14
CA ASN A 469 -7.08 33.34 -8.93
C ASN A 469 -6.99 32.10 -8.04
N PHE A 470 -7.53 30.98 -8.50
CA PHE A 470 -7.37 29.68 -7.85
C PHE A 470 -6.91 28.62 -8.85
N PHE A 471 -6.36 27.53 -8.34
CA PHE A 471 -5.92 26.38 -9.14
C PHE A 471 -6.70 25.14 -8.73
N LEU A 472 -7.10 24.34 -9.72
CA LEU A 472 -7.55 22.99 -9.48
C LEU A 472 -6.37 22.04 -9.71
N LEU A 473 -6.09 21.20 -8.75
CA LEU A 473 -5.23 20.03 -8.94
C LEU A 473 -6.13 18.84 -9.27
N ALA A 474 -5.90 18.23 -10.42
CA ALA A 474 -6.73 17.13 -10.90
C ALA A 474 -5.87 15.98 -11.45
N ARG A 475 -6.46 14.83 -11.66
CA ARG A 475 -5.80 13.67 -12.30
C ARG A 475 -6.62 13.12 -13.45
N ALA A 476 -5.91 12.76 -14.52
CA ALA A 476 -6.45 11.99 -15.62
C ALA A 476 -6.29 10.47 -15.39
N TRP A 477 -6.83 9.66 -16.27
CA TRP A 477 -6.84 8.20 -16.16
C TRP A 477 -5.43 7.57 -16.05
N PHE A 478 -4.40 8.20 -16.58
CA PHE A 478 -3.01 7.72 -16.61
C PHE A 478 -2.17 8.18 -15.41
N GLN A 479 -2.79 8.78 -14.38
CA GLN A 479 -2.15 9.27 -13.16
C GLN A 479 -2.77 8.59 -11.94
N ALA A 480 -1.98 7.86 -11.16
CA ALA A 480 -2.41 7.28 -9.90
C ALA A 480 -2.26 8.30 -8.76
N PRO A 481 -3.13 8.27 -7.74
CA PRO A 481 -3.06 9.20 -6.61
C PRO A 481 -1.74 9.09 -5.85
N GLU A 482 -1.20 10.23 -5.41
CA GLU A 482 -0.04 10.38 -4.51
C GLU A 482 1.33 9.95 -5.10
N VAL A 483 1.38 9.28 -6.26
CA VAL A 483 2.62 8.70 -6.79
C VAL A 483 3.01 9.16 -8.17
N ASP A 484 2.06 9.67 -8.97
CA ASP A 484 2.29 10.19 -10.32
C ASP A 484 2.08 11.70 -10.33
N GLY A 485 2.41 12.37 -11.45
CA GLY A 485 2.14 13.79 -11.60
C GLY A 485 0.64 14.13 -11.64
N CYS A 486 0.31 15.39 -11.61
CA CYS A 486 -1.06 15.90 -11.64
C CYS A 486 -1.34 16.76 -12.90
N VAL A 487 -2.58 17.24 -13.01
CA VAL A 487 -3.01 18.26 -13.97
C VAL A 487 -3.33 19.53 -13.20
N VAL A 488 -2.57 20.60 -13.45
CA VAL A 488 -2.76 21.91 -12.84
C VAL A 488 -3.63 22.76 -13.79
N ILE A 489 -4.75 23.25 -13.27
CA ILE A 489 -5.73 24.00 -14.06
C ILE A 489 -5.92 25.36 -13.41
N PRO A 490 -5.37 26.45 -14.00
CA PRO A 490 -5.63 27.80 -13.52
C PRO A 490 -7.07 28.21 -13.84
N VAL A 491 -7.75 28.82 -12.89
CA VAL A 491 -9.11 29.33 -13.02
C VAL A 491 -9.11 30.82 -12.64
N TYR A 492 -9.49 31.66 -13.56
CA TYR A 492 -9.42 33.14 -13.46
C TYR A 492 -10.77 33.80 -13.20
N ASP A 493 -11.85 33.01 -13.12
CA ASP A 493 -13.21 33.47 -12.96
C ASP A 493 -13.72 33.10 -11.57
N GLU A 494 -13.99 34.10 -10.73
CA GLU A 494 -14.48 33.90 -9.37
C GLU A 494 -15.84 33.17 -9.34
N ASP A 495 -16.72 33.37 -10.30
CA ASP A 495 -18.00 32.69 -10.38
C ASP A 495 -17.83 31.18 -10.60
N MET A 496 -16.70 30.76 -11.16
CA MET A 496 -16.36 29.37 -11.35
C MET A 496 -15.87 28.67 -10.06
N ARG A 497 -15.47 29.40 -9.01
CA ARG A 497 -15.00 28.86 -7.73
C ARG A 497 -16.02 27.95 -7.06
N TYR A 498 -17.29 28.31 -7.11
CA TYR A 498 -18.39 27.54 -6.53
C TYR A 498 -18.85 26.38 -7.41
N LYS A 499 -18.46 26.38 -8.68
CA LYS A 499 -18.82 25.35 -9.66
C LYS A 499 -17.96 24.08 -9.52
N TYR A 500 -16.71 24.24 -9.13
CA TYR A 500 -15.76 23.14 -9.04
C TYR A 500 -15.31 22.94 -7.60
N SER A 501 -15.48 21.72 -7.11
CA SER A 501 -15.05 21.29 -5.77
C SER A 501 -14.23 20.02 -5.87
N GLU A 502 -13.54 19.68 -4.80
CA GLU A 502 -12.90 18.37 -4.64
C GLU A 502 -13.89 17.24 -4.97
N GLY A 503 -13.46 16.27 -5.75
CA GLY A 503 -14.28 15.16 -6.24
C GLY A 503 -15.09 15.45 -7.49
N SER A 504 -15.06 16.69 -8.03
CA SER A 504 -15.71 17.02 -9.31
C SER A 504 -14.97 16.39 -10.48
N LEU A 505 -15.73 16.03 -11.53
CA LEU A 505 -15.19 15.61 -12.81
C LEU A 505 -15.23 16.78 -13.78
N VAL A 506 -14.09 17.08 -14.38
CA VAL A 506 -13.94 18.20 -15.33
C VAL A 506 -13.32 17.70 -16.64
N ASP A 507 -13.73 18.29 -17.75
CA ASP A 507 -13.08 18.06 -19.03
C ASP A 507 -11.98 19.12 -19.22
N VAL A 508 -10.74 18.66 -19.43
CA VAL A 508 -9.54 19.51 -19.44
C VAL A 508 -8.78 19.31 -20.74
N ARG A 509 -8.53 20.38 -21.47
CA ARG A 509 -7.61 20.38 -22.60
C ARG A 509 -6.20 20.66 -22.10
N ILE A 510 -5.29 19.72 -22.33
CA ILE A 510 -3.88 19.86 -21.93
C ILE A 510 -3.20 20.91 -22.82
N THR A 511 -2.53 21.86 -22.21
CA THR A 511 -1.87 22.99 -22.88
C THR A 511 -0.35 22.90 -22.86
N ALA A 512 0.22 22.37 -21.77
CA ALA A 512 1.67 22.25 -21.63
C ALA A 512 2.06 21.11 -20.66
N VAL A 513 3.35 20.79 -20.67
CA VAL A 513 4.02 19.94 -19.67
C VAL A 513 4.98 20.80 -18.87
N ARG A 514 4.89 20.74 -17.54
CA ARG A 514 5.80 21.44 -16.62
C ARG A 514 6.41 20.44 -15.65
N ASN A 515 7.71 20.22 -15.76
CA ASN A 515 8.39 19.15 -15.06
C ASN A 515 7.74 17.78 -15.38
N LEU A 516 7.04 17.17 -14.43
CA LEU A 516 6.29 15.92 -14.62
C LEU A 516 4.78 16.11 -14.48
N ASP A 517 4.32 17.36 -14.35
CA ASP A 517 2.90 17.72 -14.30
C ASP A 517 2.40 18.25 -15.64
N LEU A 518 1.10 18.24 -15.81
CA LEU A 518 0.40 18.80 -16.97
C LEU A 518 -0.25 20.12 -16.58
N GLU A 519 -0.21 21.08 -17.49
CA GLU A 519 -1.07 22.25 -17.43
C GLU A 519 -2.25 22.07 -18.37
N GLY A 520 -3.42 22.53 -17.99
CA GLY A 520 -4.61 22.45 -18.80
C GLY A 520 -5.59 23.57 -18.58
N THR A 521 -6.57 23.66 -19.48
CA THR A 521 -7.69 24.60 -19.38
C THR A 521 -9.01 23.84 -19.41
N LEU A 522 -10.00 24.31 -18.66
CA LEU A 522 -11.35 23.76 -18.68
C LEU A 522 -11.96 23.95 -20.09
N VAL A 523 -12.75 22.95 -20.52
CA VAL A 523 -13.42 22.93 -21.82
C VAL A 523 -14.94 23.05 -21.67
#